data_720a373d2b8ea7ac86ac817ab2ed2283
#
_entry.id   720a373d2b8ea7ac86ac817ab2ed2283
#
_cell.length_a   1.000
_cell.length_b   1.000
_cell.length_c   1.000
_cell.angle_alpha   90.00
_cell.angle_beta   90.00
_cell.angle_gamma   90.00
#
_symmetry.space_group_name_H-M   'P 1'
#
loop_
_entity.id
_entity.type
_entity.pdbx_description
1 polymer ?
#
loop_
_entity_poly.entity_id
_entity_poly.type
_entity_poly.pdbx_seq_one_letter_code
_entity_poly.pdbx_strand_id
1 'polypeptide(L)'
;MAFTLPLTINGEAQAAAYVKATIARCDTQTTVVQLQTWTSQASRDNGGQSVPDNWLPDGFSSLVVFTTDLNLQADNPVAYAYSLLEASGKYPTATWNV
;
A
#
# COMPACT_ATOMS: atom_id res chain seq x y z
N MET A 1 1.08 11.03 -1.38
CA MET A 1 2.03 9.93 -1.70
C MET A 1 1.23 8.65 -1.86
N ALA A 2 1.54 7.87 -2.87
CA ALA A 2 0.85 6.61 -3.19
C ALA A 2 1.70 5.80 -4.16
N PHE A 3 1.24 4.64 -4.55
CA PHE A 3 1.85 3.89 -5.64
C PHE A 3 0.77 3.20 -6.48
N THR A 4 1.11 2.88 -7.72
CA THR A 4 0.25 2.14 -8.62
C THR A 4 0.94 0.85 -9.05
N LEU A 5 0.16 -0.19 -9.30
CA LEU A 5 0.68 -1.43 -9.84
C LEU A 5 -0.45 -2.19 -10.56
N PRO A 6 -0.10 -3.07 -11.52
CA PRO A 6 -1.11 -3.93 -12.13
C PRO A 6 -1.59 -4.97 -11.12
N LEU A 7 -2.90 -5.04 -10.94
CA LEU A 7 -3.56 -6.02 -10.07
C LEU A 7 -4.80 -6.57 -10.74
N THR A 8 -5.14 -7.82 -10.42
CA THR A 8 -6.44 -8.40 -10.75
C THR A 8 -7.37 -8.17 -9.56
N ILE A 9 -8.38 -7.33 -9.75
CA ILE A 9 -9.33 -6.97 -8.70
C ILE A 9 -10.68 -7.56 -9.06
N ASN A 10 -11.23 -8.41 -8.20
CA ASN A 10 -12.51 -9.10 -8.41
C ASN A 10 -12.58 -9.80 -9.78
N GLY A 11 -11.47 -10.43 -10.19
CA GLY A 11 -11.38 -11.13 -11.46
C GLY A 11 -11.10 -10.26 -12.68
N GLU A 12 -10.99 -8.95 -12.52
CA GLU A 12 -10.70 -8.02 -13.63
C GLU A 12 -9.29 -7.46 -13.52
N ALA A 13 -8.53 -7.53 -14.61
CA ALA A 13 -7.17 -6.98 -14.64
C ALA A 13 -7.21 -5.45 -14.67
N GLN A 14 -6.56 -4.83 -13.69
CA GLN A 14 -6.38 -3.39 -13.61
C GLN A 14 -4.92 -3.06 -13.93
N ALA A 15 -4.68 -2.24 -14.93
CA ALA A 15 -3.32 -1.90 -15.37
C ALA A 15 -2.58 -1.04 -14.35
N ALA A 16 -3.30 -0.20 -13.60
CA ALA A 16 -2.71 0.73 -12.64
C ALA A 16 -3.65 0.91 -11.43
N ALA A 17 -3.79 -0.14 -10.64
CA ALA A 17 -4.51 -0.04 -9.38
C ALA A 17 -3.80 0.94 -8.45
N TYR A 18 -4.55 1.82 -7.80
CA TYR A 18 -4.01 2.89 -6.96
C TYR A 18 -4.03 2.47 -5.50
N VAL A 19 -2.88 2.55 -4.84
CA VAL A 19 -2.72 2.08 -3.46
C VAL A 19 -2.15 3.19 -2.59
N LYS A 20 -2.77 3.41 -1.44
CA LYS A 20 -2.27 4.30 -0.39
C LYS A 20 -1.93 3.49 0.85
N ALA A 21 -0.85 3.87 1.51
CA ALA A 21 -0.39 3.22 2.72
C ALA A 21 -0.51 4.16 3.93
N THR A 22 -0.87 3.59 5.07
CA THR A 22 -0.82 4.25 6.37
C THR A 22 -0.20 3.30 7.38
N ILE A 23 0.22 3.84 8.53
CA ILE A 23 0.69 3.00 9.63
C ILE A 23 -0.51 2.68 10.51
N ALA A 24 -0.90 1.40 10.55
CA ALA A 24 -1.97 0.93 11.41
C ALA A 24 -1.50 0.77 12.85
N ARG A 25 -0.23 0.37 13.03
CA ARG A 25 0.38 0.18 14.32
C ARG A 25 1.89 0.30 14.19
N CYS A 26 2.52 0.98 15.16
CA CYS A 26 3.97 1.06 15.22
C CYS A 26 4.41 0.98 16.69
N ASP A 27 5.25 0.00 17.00
CA ASP A 27 5.90 -0.11 18.29
C ASP A 27 7.43 -0.18 18.10
N THR A 28 8.18 -0.48 19.17
CA THR A 28 9.64 -0.47 19.12
C THR A 28 10.23 -1.57 18.25
N GLN A 29 9.47 -2.60 17.91
CA GLN A 29 9.97 -3.77 17.19
C GLN A 29 9.19 -4.05 15.91
N THR A 30 7.92 -3.68 15.86
CA THR A 30 7.01 -4.05 14.77
C THR A 30 6.25 -2.85 14.25
N THR A 31 6.23 -2.69 12.94
CA THR A 31 5.39 -1.72 12.24
C THR A 31 4.41 -2.46 11.34
N VAL A 32 3.12 -2.22 11.53
CA VAL A 32 2.07 -2.77 10.67
C VAL A 32 1.58 -1.67 9.74
N VAL A 33 1.76 -1.89 8.43
CA VAL A 33 1.35 -0.96 7.39
C VAL A 33 0.02 -1.44 6.82
N GLN A 34 -0.96 -0.53 6.79
CA GLN A 34 -2.27 -0.79 6.19
C GLN A 34 -2.33 -0.21 4.79
N LEU A 35 -2.80 -1.00 3.83
CA LEU A 35 -2.96 -0.60 2.44
C LEU A 35 -4.44 -0.46 2.10
N GLN A 36 -4.79 0.64 1.43
CA GLN A 36 -6.10 0.84 0.83
C GLN A 36 -5.92 0.89 -0.69
N THR A 37 -6.75 0.14 -1.42
CA THR A 37 -6.62 -0.03 -2.86
C THR A 37 -7.87 0.47 -3.57
N TRP A 38 -7.67 1.18 -4.67
CA TRP A 38 -8.72 1.57 -5.61
C TRP A 38 -8.40 1.00 -6.98
N THR A 39 -9.41 0.86 -7.83
CA THR A 39 -9.20 0.32 -9.18
C THR A 39 -8.33 1.23 -10.03
N SER A 40 -8.32 2.53 -9.75
CA SER A 40 -7.46 3.51 -10.42
C SER A 40 -7.37 4.78 -9.58
N GLN A 41 -6.41 5.65 -9.91
CA GLN A 41 -6.30 6.97 -9.30
C GLN A 41 -7.55 7.81 -9.59
N ALA A 42 -8.10 7.73 -10.80
CA ALA A 42 -9.31 8.45 -11.17
C ALA A 42 -10.51 8.02 -10.32
N SER A 43 -10.64 6.74 -10.02
CA SER A 43 -11.70 6.23 -9.13
C SER A 43 -11.57 6.84 -7.73
N ARG A 44 -10.38 6.91 -7.20
CA ARG A 44 -10.11 7.51 -5.89
C ARG A 44 -10.41 9.00 -5.89
N ASP A 45 -9.97 9.73 -6.92
CA ASP A 45 -10.13 11.18 -7.03
C ASP A 45 -11.60 11.58 -7.20
N ASN A 46 -12.41 10.72 -7.79
CA ASN A 46 -13.85 10.93 -7.97
C ASN A 46 -14.67 10.52 -6.73
N GLY A 47 -14.02 10.23 -5.61
CA GLY A 47 -14.69 9.87 -4.37
C GLY A 47 -15.15 8.42 -4.29
N GLY A 48 -14.63 7.55 -5.16
CA GLY A 48 -14.89 6.12 -5.12
C GLY A 48 -14.38 5.50 -3.83
N GLN A 49 -15.01 4.43 -3.37
CA GLN A 49 -14.58 3.70 -2.19
C GLN A 49 -13.44 2.75 -2.52
N SER A 50 -12.57 2.50 -1.54
CA SER A 50 -11.55 1.47 -1.66
C SER A 50 -12.18 0.10 -1.83
N VAL A 51 -11.49 -0.79 -2.57
CA VAL A 51 -12.00 -2.13 -2.82
C VAL A 51 -11.93 -2.99 -1.55
N PRO A 52 -12.89 -3.90 -1.32
CA PRO A 52 -12.82 -4.84 -0.20
C PRO A 52 -11.67 -5.83 -0.35
N ASP A 53 -11.16 -6.32 0.77
CA ASP A 53 -10.03 -7.26 0.77
C ASP A 53 -10.30 -8.54 -0.01
N ASN A 54 -11.53 -9.03 0.00
CA ASN A 54 -11.90 -10.26 -0.72
C ASN A 54 -11.89 -10.10 -2.24
N TRP A 55 -11.77 -8.90 -2.75
CA TRP A 55 -11.62 -8.62 -4.19
C TRP A 55 -10.15 -8.60 -4.63
N LEU A 56 -9.22 -8.55 -3.68
CA LEU A 56 -7.79 -8.49 -3.97
C LEU A 56 -7.26 -9.88 -4.32
N PRO A 57 -6.21 -9.96 -5.18
CA PRO A 57 -5.64 -11.25 -5.56
C PRO A 57 -4.91 -11.92 -4.40
N ASP A 58 -4.75 -13.23 -4.48
CA ASP A 58 -3.96 -13.99 -3.53
C ASP A 58 -2.52 -13.45 -3.47
N GLY A 59 -2.00 -13.33 -2.28
CA GLY A 59 -0.66 -12.80 -2.05
C GLY A 59 -0.59 -11.28 -1.91
N PHE A 60 -1.67 -10.55 -2.19
CA PHE A 60 -1.75 -9.13 -1.89
C PHE A 60 -2.52 -8.93 -0.58
N SER A 61 -1.81 -8.49 0.44
CA SER A 61 -2.39 -8.31 1.77
C SER A 61 -2.62 -6.83 2.06
N SER A 62 -3.75 -6.50 2.68
CA SER A 62 -4.04 -5.14 3.14
C SER A 62 -3.25 -4.75 4.39
N LEU A 63 -2.65 -5.72 5.07
CA LEU A 63 -1.80 -5.49 6.23
C LEU A 63 -0.44 -6.15 5.99
N VAL A 64 0.62 -5.38 6.14
CA VAL A 64 1.99 -5.86 5.95
C VAL A 64 2.81 -5.52 7.19
N VAL A 65 3.55 -6.50 7.71
CA VAL A 65 4.31 -6.37 8.95
C VAL A 65 5.79 -6.24 8.64
N PHE A 66 6.43 -5.24 9.25
CA PHE A 66 7.86 -4.98 9.11
C PHE A 66 8.51 -4.79 10.47
N THR A 67 9.84 -4.87 10.50
CA THR A 67 10.63 -4.45 11.66
C THR A 67 10.68 -2.93 11.70
N THR A 68 10.47 -2.34 12.88
CA THR A 68 10.50 -0.89 13.04
C THR A 68 11.92 -0.34 13.04
N ASP A 69 12.15 0.73 12.28
CA ASP A 69 13.34 1.58 12.39
C ASP A 69 12.90 2.94 12.95
N LEU A 70 13.15 3.16 14.24
CA LEU A 70 12.71 4.37 14.93
C LEU A 70 13.36 5.65 14.38
N ASN A 71 14.55 5.55 13.81
CA ASN A 71 15.23 6.71 13.25
C ASN A 71 14.51 7.22 12.00
N LEU A 72 14.07 6.32 11.14
CA LEU A 72 13.32 6.67 9.93
C LEU A 72 11.88 7.07 10.26
N GLN A 73 11.26 6.39 11.21
CA GLN A 73 9.88 6.63 11.59
C GLN A 73 9.67 8.02 12.23
N ALA A 74 10.68 8.52 12.96
CA ALA A 74 10.60 9.80 13.66
C ALA A 74 10.40 11.00 12.72
N ASP A 75 10.92 10.95 11.48
CA ASP A 75 10.83 12.06 10.54
C ASP A 75 9.44 12.22 9.93
N ASN A 76 8.86 11.13 9.43
CA ASN A 76 7.53 11.15 8.81
C ASN A 76 6.98 9.72 8.75
N PRO A 77 6.00 9.38 9.59
CA PRO A 77 5.47 8.01 9.64
C PRO A 77 4.89 7.51 8.32
N VAL A 78 4.22 8.37 7.55
CA VAL A 78 3.65 7.98 6.26
C VAL A 78 4.77 7.70 5.24
N ALA A 79 5.76 8.58 5.14
CA ALA A 79 6.92 8.37 4.27
C ALA A 79 7.70 7.13 4.68
N TYR A 80 7.81 6.86 5.97
CA TYR A 80 8.42 5.65 6.49
C TYR A 80 7.69 4.39 6.00
N ALA A 81 6.35 4.38 6.02
CA ALA A 81 5.56 3.26 5.53
C ALA A 81 5.87 2.96 4.06
N TYR A 82 5.93 3.98 3.21
CA TYR A 82 6.27 3.82 1.79
C TYR A 82 7.70 3.33 1.60
N SER A 83 8.64 3.82 2.41
CA SER A 83 10.04 3.37 2.36
C SER A 83 10.16 1.88 2.70
N LEU A 84 9.44 1.40 3.69
CA LEU A 84 9.40 -0.02 4.06
C LEU A 84 8.85 -0.88 2.91
N LEU A 85 7.75 -0.43 2.30
CA LEU A 85 7.13 -1.15 1.19
C LEU A 85 8.06 -1.24 -0.02
N GLU A 86 8.68 -0.13 -0.38
CA GLU A 86 9.59 -0.07 -1.54
C GLU A 86 10.83 -0.93 -1.30
N ALA A 87 11.42 -0.84 -0.12
CA ALA A 87 12.63 -1.59 0.23
C ALA A 87 12.38 -3.10 0.36
N SER A 88 11.14 -3.52 0.62
CA SER A 88 10.81 -4.93 0.81
C SER A 88 10.92 -5.76 -0.48
N GLY A 89 10.82 -5.12 -1.65
CA GLY A 89 10.79 -5.82 -2.93
C GLY A 89 9.51 -6.63 -3.20
N LYS A 90 8.48 -6.48 -2.39
CA LYS A 90 7.22 -7.22 -2.54
C LYS A 90 6.41 -6.80 -3.77
N TYR A 91 6.62 -5.59 -4.26
CA TYR A 91 5.86 -4.99 -5.35
C TYR A 91 6.79 -4.54 -6.47
N PRO A 92 7.43 -5.49 -7.19
CA PRO A 92 8.45 -5.14 -8.19
C PRO A 92 7.88 -4.40 -9.40
N THR A 93 6.57 -4.51 -9.64
CA THR A 93 5.89 -3.83 -10.76
C THR A 93 5.28 -2.48 -10.36
N ALA A 94 5.44 -2.06 -9.10
CA ALA A 94 4.85 -0.82 -8.60
C ALA A 94 5.55 0.41 -9.17
N THR A 95 4.74 1.44 -9.45
CA THR A 95 5.23 2.79 -9.75
C THR A 95 4.98 3.64 -8.50
N TRP A 96 6.06 4.14 -7.90
CA TRP A 96 6.02 4.85 -6.63
C TRP A 96 5.85 6.35 -6.82
N ASN A 97 5.34 7.02 -5.80
CA ASN A 97 5.20 8.50 -5.74
C ASN A 97 4.23 9.09 -6.77
N VAL A 98 3.10 8.48 -6.89
CA VAL A 98 2.02 9.00 -7.74
C VAL A 98 0.92 9.70 -6.95
#